data_28a6f9de9288930776eed4ebb162c1f9
#
_entry.id   28a6f9de9288930776eed4ebb162c1f9
#
_cell.length_a   1.000
_cell.length_b   1.000
_cell.length_c   1.000
_cell.angle_alpha   90.00
_cell.angle_beta   90.00
_cell.angle_gamma   90.00
#
_symmetry.space_group_name_H-M   'P 1'
#
loop_
_entity.id
_entity.type
_entity.pdbx_description
1 polymer ?
#
loop_
_entity_poly.entity_id
_entity_poly.type
_entity_poly.pdbx_seq_one_letter_code
_entity_poly.pdbx_strand_id
1 'polypeptide(L)'
;MKRDKKRDREKDQDKEKDREKDQEKDQGKKKASKLPTIILCVILLAGVGIMSYPTISDLWNERHASRSIASYIEQVDNTSQAVKEELLREADDYNRALDLGVHFKLDEEAYAHYESVLDITGTGIMGYIQIPSIHVNLPVYHGTDEAVLQIAAGHLAGSSLPTGGERTHAVISGHRGLPSAKLFTDL
;
A
#
# COMPACT_ATOMS: atom_id res chain seq x y z
N MET A 1 70.70 61.53 -9.04
CA MET A 1 70.82 60.28 -8.20
C MET A 1 69.82 60.13 -7.07
N LYS A 2 69.14 61.19 -6.55
CA LYS A 2 68.09 61.03 -5.47
C LYS A 2 66.64 60.88 -6.02
N ARG A 3 66.36 61.32 -7.23
CA ARG A 3 65.01 61.26 -7.89
C ARG A 3 64.66 59.85 -8.43
N ASP A 4 65.63 59.11 -8.90
CA ASP A 4 65.36 57.78 -9.45
C ASP A 4 64.99 56.77 -8.40
N LYS A 5 65.65 56.80 -7.23
CA LYS A 5 65.31 55.94 -6.10
C LYS A 5 63.89 56.12 -5.52
N LYS A 6 63.31 57.33 -5.68
CA LYS A 6 61.95 57.61 -5.20
C LYS A 6 60.90 57.05 -6.19
N ARG A 7 61.17 57.08 -7.46
CA ARG A 7 60.31 56.52 -8.52
C ARG A 7 60.24 55.00 -8.50
N ASP A 8 61.39 54.37 -8.19
CA ASP A 8 61.45 52.92 -8.09
C ASP A 8 60.67 52.38 -6.87
N ARG A 9 60.71 53.14 -5.74
CA ARG A 9 59.93 52.76 -4.54
C ARG A 9 58.45 52.96 -4.68
N GLU A 10 58.02 53.98 -5.45
CA GLU A 10 56.61 54.21 -5.76
C GLU A 10 56.06 53.08 -6.69
N LYS A 11 56.87 52.63 -7.67
CA LYS A 11 56.48 51.52 -8.54
C LYS A 11 56.39 50.19 -7.81
N ASP A 12 57.27 49.97 -6.83
CA ASP A 12 57.24 48.75 -6.02
C ASP A 12 56.04 48.72 -5.07
N GLN A 13 55.63 49.88 -4.50
CA GLN A 13 54.46 50.02 -3.67
C GLN A 13 53.16 49.83 -4.47
N ASP A 14 53.11 50.31 -5.72
CA ASP A 14 51.93 50.11 -6.57
C ASP A 14 51.81 48.64 -7.02
N LYS A 15 52.91 47.97 -7.30
CA LYS A 15 52.91 46.54 -7.60
C LYS A 15 52.51 45.68 -6.39
N GLU A 16 52.86 46.05 -5.20
CA GLU A 16 52.50 45.36 -3.99
C GLU A 16 50.98 45.53 -3.69
N LYS A 17 50.43 46.72 -3.86
CA LYS A 17 49.00 46.98 -3.74
C LYS A 17 48.15 46.26 -4.78
N ASP A 18 48.64 46.12 -6.00
CA ASP A 18 47.95 45.35 -7.03
C ASP A 18 47.99 43.87 -6.75
N ARG A 19 49.09 43.36 -6.19
CA ARG A 19 49.16 41.93 -5.74
C ARG A 19 48.25 41.63 -4.55
N GLU A 20 48.13 42.56 -3.61
CA GLU A 20 47.20 42.43 -2.48
C GLU A 20 45.72 42.42 -2.96
N LYS A 21 45.39 43.30 -3.91
CA LYS A 21 44.05 43.35 -4.49
C LYS A 21 43.71 42.09 -5.31
N ASP A 22 44.69 41.51 -6.00
CA ASP A 22 44.50 40.28 -6.73
C ASP A 22 44.39 39.06 -5.77
N GLN A 23 45.11 39.08 -4.64
CA GLN A 23 44.96 38.04 -3.60
C GLN A 23 43.62 38.17 -2.85
N GLU A 24 43.14 39.38 -2.63
CA GLU A 24 41.82 39.58 -2.02
C GLU A 24 40.68 39.16 -2.96
N LYS A 25 40.82 39.35 -4.28
CA LYS A 25 39.86 38.88 -5.29
C LYS A 25 39.84 37.35 -5.45
N ASP A 26 40.98 36.71 -5.23
CA ASP A 26 41.06 35.25 -5.35
C ASP A 26 40.52 34.54 -4.10
N GLN A 27 40.58 35.16 -2.93
CA GLN A 27 39.94 34.64 -1.70
C GLN A 27 38.41 34.79 -1.72
N GLY A 28 37.84 35.64 -2.57
CA GLY A 28 36.39 35.86 -2.70
C GLY A 28 35.66 34.76 -3.50
N LYS A 29 36.36 33.91 -4.25
CA LYS A 29 35.78 32.78 -4.98
C LYS A 29 35.82 31.49 -4.15
N LYS A 30 35.25 31.48 -2.93
CA LYS A 30 34.86 30.24 -2.28
C LYS A 30 33.89 29.54 -3.22
N LYS A 31 34.33 28.45 -3.86
CA LYS A 31 33.43 27.55 -4.60
C LYS A 31 32.23 27.25 -3.70
N ALA A 32 31.07 27.81 -4.06
CA ALA A 32 29.86 27.57 -3.31
C ALA A 32 29.71 26.05 -3.18
N SER A 33 29.77 25.56 -1.94
CA SER A 33 29.64 24.15 -1.67
C SER A 33 28.30 23.69 -2.23
N LYS A 34 28.32 22.65 -3.08
CA LYS A 34 27.08 22.05 -3.62
C LYS A 34 26.33 21.24 -2.56
N LEU A 35 26.93 21.10 -1.37
CA LEU A 35 26.37 20.33 -0.26
C LEU A 35 24.98 20.80 0.19
N PRO A 36 24.72 22.11 0.43
CA PRO A 36 23.37 22.56 0.81
C PRO A 36 22.34 22.29 -0.28
N THR A 37 22.71 22.42 -1.54
CA THR A 37 21.81 22.11 -2.66
C THR A 37 21.49 20.62 -2.71
N ILE A 38 22.46 19.75 -2.48
CA ILE A 38 22.26 18.30 -2.44
C ILE A 38 21.34 17.93 -1.26
N ILE A 39 21.57 18.51 -0.09
CA ILE A 39 20.71 18.30 1.08
C ILE A 39 19.27 18.73 0.78
N LEU A 40 19.10 19.90 0.19
CA LEU A 40 17.77 20.39 -0.19
C LEU A 40 17.06 19.45 -1.18
N CYS A 41 17.77 18.97 -2.19
CA CYS A 41 17.24 18.00 -3.15
C CYS A 41 16.84 16.68 -2.48
N VAL A 42 17.64 16.19 -1.54
CA VAL A 42 17.34 14.95 -0.79
C VAL A 42 16.08 15.15 0.06
N ILE A 43 15.96 16.28 0.77
CA ILE A 43 14.76 16.60 1.57
C ILE A 43 13.53 16.71 0.66
N LEU A 44 13.66 17.38 -0.49
CA LEU A 44 12.57 17.52 -1.45
C LEU A 44 12.12 16.15 -1.98
N LEU A 45 13.07 15.29 -2.39
CA LEU A 45 12.76 13.94 -2.88
C LEU A 45 12.11 13.07 -1.79
N ALA A 46 12.60 13.16 -0.55
CA ALA A 46 11.99 12.46 0.58
C ALA A 46 10.55 12.94 0.82
N GLY A 47 10.31 14.24 0.79
CA GLY A 47 8.97 14.82 0.92
C GLY A 47 8.02 14.36 -0.18
N VAL A 48 8.46 14.39 -1.43
CA VAL A 48 7.68 13.88 -2.58
C VAL A 48 7.41 12.39 -2.44
N GLY A 49 8.40 11.58 -1.99
CA GLY A 49 8.23 10.16 -1.74
C GLY A 49 7.16 9.86 -0.69
N ILE A 50 7.17 10.57 0.43
CA ILE A 50 6.18 10.43 1.50
C ILE A 50 4.78 10.82 1.00
N MET A 51 4.65 11.92 0.27
CA MET A 51 3.37 12.36 -0.29
C MET A 51 2.82 11.39 -1.34
N SER A 52 3.69 10.72 -2.09
CA SER A 52 3.29 9.79 -3.15
C SER A 52 2.96 8.39 -2.62
N TYR A 53 3.38 8.08 -1.37
CA TYR A 53 3.22 6.73 -0.79
C TYR A 53 1.77 6.22 -0.81
N PRO A 54 0.75 6.98 -0.37
CA PRO A 54 -0.63 6.49 -0.37
C PRO A 54 -1.11 6.10 -1.77
N THR A 55 -0.86 6.95 -2.76
CA THR A 55 -1.31 6.70 -4.14
C THR A 55 -0.61 5.50 -4.77
N ILE A 56 0.70 5.35 -4.55
CA ILE A 56 1.47 4.22 -5.09
C ILE A 56 1.04 2.92 -4.41
N SER A 57 0.86 2.94 -3.09
CA SER A 57 0.43 1.78 -2.32
C SER A 57 -0.98 1.33 -2.70
N ASP A 58 -1.92 2.26 -2.85
CA ASP A 58 -3.30 1.99 -3.28
C ASP A 58 -3.32 1.32 -4.66
N LEU A 59 -2.63 1.90 -5.63
CA LEU A 59 -2.51 1.34 -6.99
C LEU A 59 -1.86 -0.06 -7.01
N TRP A 60 -0.90 -0.30 -6.13
CA TRP A 60 -0.26 -1.60 -5.96
C TRP A 60 -1.26 -2.63 -5.41
N ASN A 61 -1.98 -2.28 -4.36
CA ASN A 61 -2.97 -3.14 -3.73
C ASN A 61 -4.15 -3.45 -4.66
N GLU A 62 -4.65 -2.46 -5.41
CA GLU A 62 -5.70 -2.64 -6.41
C GLU A 62 -5.27 -3.66 -7.50
N ARG A 63 -4.03 -3.57 -7.97
CA ARG A 63 -3.49 -4.53 -8.95
C ARG A 63 -3.35 -5.94 -8.37
N HIS A 64 -2.98 -6.06 -7.11
CA HIS A 64 -2.89 -7.35 -6.43
C HIS A 64 -4.29 -7.96 -6.22
N ALA A 65 -5.25 -7.19 -5.74
CA ALA A 65 -6.63 -7.60 -5.59
C ALA A 65 -7.21 -8.08 -6.93
N SER A 66 -7.01 -7.32 -8.01
CA SER A 66 -7.47 -7.68 -9.35
C SER A 66 -6.86 -9.00 -9.86
N ARG A 67 -5.58 -9.26 -9.57
CA ARG A 67 -4.93 -10.52 -9.94
C ARG A 67 -5.46 -11.69 -9.12
N SER A 68 -5.65 -11.52 -7.82
CA SER A 68 -6.22 -12.53 -6.94
C SER A 68 -7.63 -12.92 -7.38
N ILE A 69 -8.47 -11.94 -7.72
CA ILE A 69 -9.80 -12.15 -8.26
C ILE A 69 -9.75 -12.88 -9.61
N ALA A 70 -8.86 -12.47 -10.52
CA ALA A 70 -8.71 -13.12 -11.82
C ALA A 70 -8.29 -14.59 -11.68
N SER A 71 -7.35 -14.88 -10.80
CA SER A 71 -6.94 -16.25 -10.49
C SER A 71 -8.06 -17.05 -9.86
N TYR A 72 -8.85 -16.49 -8.95
CA TYR A 72 -10.02 -17.10 -8.37
C TYR A 72 -11.07 -17.45 -9.45
N ILE A 73 -11.40 -16.51 -10.31
CA ILE A 73 -12.36 -16.72 -11.41
C ILE A 73 -11.87 -17.84 -12.34
N GLU A 74 -10.60 -17.82 -12.74
CA GLU A 74 -10.01 -18.87 -13.58
C GLU A 74 -10.13 -20.25 -12.93
N GLN A 75 -9.88 -20.39 -11.65
CA GLN A 75 -10.02 -21.65 -10.94
C GLN A 75 -11.47 -22.09 -10.82
N VAL A 76 -12.39 -21.15 -10.52
CA VAL A 76 -13.82 -21.42 -10.52
C VAL A 76 -14.29 -21.89 -11.91
N ASP A 77 -13.84 -21.22 -12.98
CA ASP A 77 -14.24 -21.60 -14.35
C ASP A 77 -13.73 -22.99 -14.74
N ASN A 78 -12.53 -23.35 -14.32
CA ASN A 78 -11.91 -24.66 -14.55
C ASN A 78 -12.48 -25.78 -13.64
N THR A 79 -13.23 -25.42 -12.59
CA THR A 79 -13.85 -26.39 -11.68
C THR A 79 -15.12 -26.96 -12.31
N SER A 80 -15.29 -28.28 -12.22
CA SER A 80 -16.47 -28.94 -12.76
C SER A 80 -17.75 -28.51 -12.03
N GLN A 81 -18.88 -28.53 -12.75
CA GLN A 81 -20.16 -28.15 -12.18
C GLN A 81 -20.55 -28.98 -10.96
N ALA A 82 -20.23 -30.30 -10.98
CA ALA A 82 -20.51 -31.18 -9.85
C ALA A 82 -19.73 -30.78 -8.58
N VAL A 83 -18.48 -30.34 -8.71
CA VAL A 83 -17.68 -29.85 -7.57
C VAL A 83 -18.21 -28.51 -7.06
N LYS A 84 -18.64 -27.61 -7.97
CA LYS A 84 -19.27 -26.34 -7.58
C LYS A 84 -20.55 -26.56 -6.76
N GLU A 85 -21.38 -27.49 -7.20
CA GLU A 85 -22.62 -27.86 -6.49
C GLU A 85 -22.34 -28.48 -5.12
N GLU A 86 -21.29 -29.29 -5.01
CA GLU A 86 -20.84 -29.85 -3.74
C GLU A 86 -20.39 -28.78 -2.76
N LEU A 87 -19.54 -27.84 -3.21
CA LEU A 87 -19.06 -26.71 -2.39
C LEU A 87 -20.20 -25.81 -1.90
N LEU A 88 -21.15 -25.53 -2.77
CA LEU A 88 -22.34 -24.76 -2.40
C LEU A 88 -23.23 -25.49 -1.41
N ARG A 89 -23.35 -26.82 -1.56
CA ARG A 89 -24.10 -27.66 -0.60
C ARG A 89 -23.41 -27.68 0.78
N GLU A 90 -22.09 -27.81 0.81
CA GLU A 90 -21.33 -27.75 2.05
C GLU A 90 -21.49 -26.39 2.75
N ALA A 91 -21.46 -25.31 2.00
CA ALA A 91 -21.72 -23.95 2.52
C ALA A 91 -23.15 -23.80 3.04
N ASP A 92 -24.15 -24.37 2.36
CA ASP A 92 -25.53 -24.38 2.83
C ASP A 92 -25.69 -25.21 4.11
N ASP A 93 -25.04 -26.35 4.21
CA ASP A 93 -25.05 -27.21 5.40
C ASP A 93 -24.38 -26.48 6.59
N TYR A 94 -23.25 -25.79 6.34
CA TYR A 94 -22.64 -24.90 7.33
C TYR A 94 -23.62 -23.81 7.80
N ASN A 95 -24.28 -23.12 6.87
CA ASN A 95 -25.24 -22.07 7.20
C ASN A 95 -26.45 -22.60 8.00
N ARG A 96 -26.91 -23.82 7.73
CA ARG A 96 -28.00 -24.43 8.50
C ARG A 96 -27.57 -24.89 9.89
N ALA A 97 -26.29 -25.27 10.04
CA ALA A 97 -25.74 -25.68 11.34
C ALA A 97 -25.50 -24.48 12.28
N LEU A 98 -25.37 -23.27 11.74
CA LEU A 98 -25.33 -22.07 12.55
C LEU A 98 -26.69 -21.92 13.27
N ASP A 99 -26.70 -22.02 14.57
CA ASP A 99 -27.86 -21.68 15.38
C ASP A 99 -28.27 -20.22 15.10
N LEU A 100 -29.52 -19.88 15.32
CA LEU A 100 -30.12 -18.57 14.93
C LEU A 100 -29.46 -17.33 15.57
N GLY A 101 -28.15 -17.31 15.64
CA GLY A 101 -27.34 -16.24 16.17
C GLY A 101 -25.92 -16.27 15.59
N VAL A 102 -25.28 -15.13 15.54
CA VAL A 102 -23.88 -15.01 15.15
C VAL A 102 -23.01 -15.53 16.30
N HIS A 103 -22.29 -16.62 16.07
CA HIS A 103 -21.34 -17.19 17.02
C HIS A 103 -19.94 -16.62 16.77
N PHE A 104 -19.59 -15.54 17.44
CA PHE A 104 -18.27 -14.88 17.27
C PHE A 104 -17.08 -15.66 17.82
N LYS A 105 -17.32 -16.79 18.49
CA LYS A 105 -16.26 -17.65 19.01
C LYS A 105 -16.51 -19.09 18.55
N LEU A 106 -15.85 -19.46 17.48
CA LEU A 106 -15.73 -20.86 17.08
C LEU A 106 -14.59 -21.48 17.89
N ASP A 107 -14.73 -22.76 18.25
CA ASP A 107 -13.59 -23.52 18.73
C ASP A 107 -12.62 -23.83 17.55
N GLU A 108 -11.48 -24.45 17.84
CA GLU A 108 -10.43 -24.68 16.85
C GLU A 108 -10.91 -25.61 15.70
N GLU A 109 -11.71 -26.63 16.02
CA GLU A 109 -12.25 -27.56 15.03
C GLU A 109 -13.29 -26.91 14.13
N ALA A 110 -14.23 -26.16 14.70
CA ALA A 110 -15.23 -25.40 13.95
C ALA A 110 -14.61 -24.29 13.10
N TYR A 111 -13.52 -23.67 13.58
CA TYR A 111 -12.81 -22.64 12.82
C TYR A 111 -12.04 -23.27 11.63
N ALA A 112 -11.38 -24.42 11.85
CA ALA A 112 -10.71 -25.12 10.76
C ALA A 112 -11.69 -25.61 9.69
N HIS A 113 -12.87 -26.08 10.10
CA HIS A 113 -13.94 -26.44 9.15
C HIS A 113 -14.42 -25.20 8.39
N TYR A 114 -14.67 -24.08 9.07
CA TYR A 114 -15.04 -22.81 8.44
C TYR A 114 -14.03 -22.37 7.38
N GLU A 115 -12.72 -22.46 7.65
CA GLU A 115 -11.67 -22.08 6.70
C GLU A 115 -11.61 -22.99 5.47
N SER A 116 -12.09 -24.21 5.56
CA SER A 116 -12.09 -25.15 4.43
C SER A 116 -13.26 -24.96 3.47
N VAL A 117 -14.39 -24.42 3.94
CA VAL A 117 -15.61 -24.27 3.14
C VAL A 117 -15.47 -23.12 2.16
N LEU A 118 -15.78 -23.32 0.89
CA LEU A 118 -15.62 -22.36 -0.23
C LEU A 118 -14.17 -21.99 -0.58
N ASP A 119 -13.15 -22.60 0.00
CA ASP A 119 -11.76 -22.34 -0.41
C ASP A 119 -11.35 -23.19 -1.62
N ILE A 120 -11.86 -22.80 -2.79
CA ILE A 120 -11.53 -23.46 -4.08
C ILE A 120 -10.04 -23.37 -4.42
N THR A 121 -9.39 -22.30 -3.98
CA THR A 121 -8.04 -21.95 -4.42
C THR A 121 -6.95 -22.44 -3.46
N GLY A 122 -7.29 -22.85 -2.25
CA GLY A 122 -6.34 -23.13 -1.18
C GLY A 122 -5.60 -21.87 -0.69
N THR A 123 -6.15 -20.67 -0.98
CA THR A 123 -5.55 -19.38 -0.61
C THR A 123 -6.36 -18.63 0.44
N GLY A 124 -7.46 -19.21 0.92
CA GLY A 124 -8.40 -18.60 1.86
C GLY A 124 -9.36 -17.61 1.21
N ILE A 125 -9.39 -17.49 -0.12
CA ILE A 125 -10.36 -16.65 -0.83
C ILE A 125 -11.64 -17.44 -1.05
N MET A 126 -12.74 -16.99 -0.45
CA MET A 126 -14.08 -17.59 -0.65
C MET A 126 -14.89 -16.95 -1.77
N GLY A 127 -14.51 -15.76 -2.22
CA GLY A 127 -15.22 -15.02 -3.24
C GLY A 127 -14.66 -13.62 -3.45
N TYR A 128 -15.45 -12.78 -4.09
CA TYR A 128 -15.11 -11.36 -4.24
C TYR A 128 -16.38 -10.50 -4.17
N ILE A 129 -16.23 -9.25 -3.72
CA ILE A 129 -17.29 -8.26 -3.66
C ILE A 129 -17.07 -7.17 -4.70
N GLN A 130 -18.12 -6.87 -5.49
CA GLN A 130 -18.13 -5.77 -6.44
C GLN A 130 -19.23 -4.79 -6.08
N ILE A 131 -18.85 -3.50 -5.97
CA ILE A 131 -19.79 -2.39 -5.79
C ILE A 131 -19.45 -1.33 -6.85
N PRO A 132 -20.05 -1.44 -8.06
CA PRO A 132 -19.67 -0.60 -9.20
C PRO A 132 -19.86 0.89 -8.95
N SER A 133 -20.89 1.29 -8.17
CA SER A 133 -21.20 2.69 -7.86
C SER A 133 -20.07 3.44 -7.15
N ILE A 134 -19.21 2.72 -6.45
CA ILE A 134 -18.06 3.26 -5.71
C ILE A 134 -16.72 2.61 -6.13
N HIS A 135 -16.71 1.93 -7.27
CA HIS A 135 -15.52 1.30 -7.87
C HIS A 135 -14.81 0.29 -6.92
N VAL A 136 -15.57 -0.38 -6.05
CA VAL A 136 -15.04 -1.43 -5.18
C VAL A 136 -15.04 -2.76 -5.92
N ASN A 137 -13.90 -3.43 -5.92
CA ASN A 137 -13.70 -4.79 -6.41
C ASN A 137 -12.61 -5.46 -5.56
N LEU A 138 -13.02 -6.20 -4.53
CA LEU A 138 -12.14 -6.75 -3.51
C LEU A 138 -12.34 -8.25 -3.35
N PRO A 139 -11.26 -9.04 -3.18
CA PRO A 139 -11.38 -10.42 -2.76
C PRO A 139 -11.90 -10.46 -1.32
N VAL A 140 -12.67 -11.49 -1.02
CA VAL A 140 -13.19 -11.79 0.32
C VAL A 140 -12.49 -13.03 0.83
N TYR A 141 -11.75 -12.88 1.92
CA TYR A 141 -11.03 -13.96 2.59
C TYR A 141 -11.83 -14.49 3.79
N HIS A 142 -11.49 -15.72 4.20
CA HIS A 142 -11.90 -16.21 5.50
C HIS A 142 -11.26 -15.39 6.63
N GLY A 143 -12.06 -15.14 7.68
CA GLY A 143 -11.59 -14.41 8.86
C GLY A 143 -11.51 -12.91 8.67
N THR A 144 -11.28 -12.23 9.79
CA THR A 144 -11.15 -10.76 9.88
C THR A 144 -9.86 -10.37 10.60
N ASP A 145 -8.81 -11.17 10.41
CA ASP A 145 -7.50 -10.88 10.96
C ASP A 145 -6.90 -9.62 10.34
N GLU A 146 -6.08 -8.93 11.11
CA GLU A 146 -5.44 -7.69 10.68
C GLU A 146 -4.71 -7.83 9.34
N ALA A 147 -4.04 -8.97 9.11
CA ALA A 147 -3.34 -9.25 7.86
C ALA A 147 -4.27 -9.27 6.64
N VAL A 148 -5.49 -9.80 6.80
CA VAL A 148 -6.53 -9.80 5.76
C VAL A 148 -7.07 -8.40 5.56
N LEU A 149 -7.46 -7.73 6.64
CA LEU A 149 -8.14 -6.43 6.58
C LEU A 149 -7.24 -5.30 6.05
N GLN A 150 -5.91 -5.47 6.11
CA GLN A 150 -4.95 -4.51 5.51
C GLN A 150 -4.98 -4.49 3.97
N ILE A 151 -5.44 -5.56 3.33
CA ILE A 151 -5.32 -5.72 1.87
C ILE A 151 -6.63 -6.06 1.16
N ALA A 152 -7.65 -6.52 1.90
CA ALA A 152 -8.86 -7.12 1.33
C ALA A 152 -10.08 -6.93 2.24
N ALA A 153 -11.19 -7.52 1.84
CA ALA A 153 -12.34 -7.74 2.70
C ALA A 153 -12.22 -9.12 3.39
N GLY A 154 -12.68 -9.21 4.62
CA GLY A 154 -12.70 -10.44 5.41
C GLY A 154 -14.13 -10.83 5.80
N HIS A 155 -14.45 -12.10 5.71
CA HIS A 155 -15.71 -12.64 6.19
C HIS A 155 -15.62 -12.97 7.68
N LEU A 156 -16.60 -12.51 8.47
CA LEU A 156 -16.61 -12.74 9.91
C LEU A 156 -16.98 -14.19 10.20
N ALA A 157 -16.04 -14.96 10.75
CA ALA A 157 -16.26 -16.31 11.21
C ALA A 157 -17.44 -16.39 12.20
N GLY A 158 -18.29 -17.41 12.05
CA GLY A 158 -19.51 -17.54 12.85
C GLY A 158 -20.71 -16.73 12.34
N SER A 159 -20.55 -15.94 11.28
CA SER A 159 -21.69 -15.48 10.47
C SER A 159 -21.95 -16.44 9.30
N SER A 160 -23.11 -16.33 8.66
CA SER A 160 -23.44 -17.18 7.51
C SER A 160 -22.49 -16.90 6.35
N LEU A 161 -22.08 -17.95 5.63
CA LEU A 161 -21.34 -17.82 4.39
C LEU A 161 -22.19 -17.09 3.33
N PRO A 162 -21.55 -16.32 2.42
CA PRO A 162 -22.24 -15.41 1.51
C PRO A 162 -22.85 -16.13 0.27
N THR A 163 -23.48 -17.27 0.45
CA THR A 163 -24.18 -18.04 -0.59
C THR A 163 -25.63 -17.65 -0.75
N GLY A 164 -26.16 -16.78 0.13
CA GLY A 164 -27.55 -16.40 0.17
C GLY A 164 -28.42 -17.43 0.88
N GLY A 165 -29.74 -17.33 0.72
CA GLY A 165 -30.72 -18.20 1.32
C GLY A 165 -31.54 -17.53 2.44
N GLU A 166 -32.64 -18.20 2.82
CA GLU A 166 -33.50 -17.70 3.89
C GLU A 166 -32.80 -17.85 5.25
N ARG A 167 -32.95 -16.84 6.10
CA ARG A 167 -32.36 -16.79 7.45
C ARG A 167 -30.85 -16.80 7.49
N THR A 168 -30.20 -16.42 6.39
CA THR A 168 -28.74 -16.25 6.36
C THR A 168 -28.38 -14.77 6.57
N HIS A 169 -27.27 -14.54 7.27
CA HIS A 169 -26.71 -13.20 7.48
C HIS A 169 -25.19 -13.28 7.39
N ALA A 170 -24.64 -12.97 6.20
CA ALA A 170 -23.21 -12.89 5.99
C ALA A 170 -22.67 -11.52 6.40
N VAL A 171 -21.60 -11.52 7.18
CA VAL A 171 -20.93 -10.28 7.62
C VAL A 171 -19.56 -10.19 6.94
N ILE A 172 -19.38 -9.18 6.11
CA ILE A 172 -18.12 -8.87 5.44
C ILE A 172 -17.58 -7.56 6.00
N SER A 173 -16.35 -7.59 6.47
CA SER A 173 -15.64 -6.46 7.07
C SER A 173 -14.48 -6.02 6.18
N GLY A 174 -14.15 -4.75 6.25
CA GLY A 174 -12.97 -4.18 5.61
C GLY A 174 -12.66 -2.81 6.16
N HIS A 175 -11.43 -2.41 6.06
CA HIS A 175 -11.02 -1.10 6.53
C HIS A 175 -11.59 0.04 5.68
N ARG A 176 -11.78 1.17 6.33
CA ARG A 176 -12.09 2.46 5.72
C ARG A 176 -10.98 3.44 6.08
N GLY A 177 -10.42 4.11 5.06
CA GLY A 177 -9.45 5.20 5.29
C GLY A 177 -8.02 4.73 5.60
N LEU A 178 -7.59 3.55 5.15
CA LEU A 178 -6.19 3.17 5.21
C LEU A 178 -5.35 4.03 4.26
N PRO A 179 -4.16 4.50 4.70
CA PRO A 179 -3.24 5.21 3.81
C PRO A 179 -2.68 4.35 2.68
N SER A 180 -2.70 3.03 2.85
CA SER A 180 -2.12 2.05 1.93
C SER A 180 -3.11 1.45 0.95
N ALA A 181 -4.42 1.54 1.20
CA ALA A 181 -5.45 0.94 0.36
C ALA A 181 -6.80 1.63 0.58
N LYS A 182 -7.52 1.92 -0.50
CA LYS A 182 -8.85 2.53 -0.42
C LYS A 182 -9.90 1.63 0.22
N LEU A 183 -9.88 0.34 -0.12
CA LEU A 183 -10.85 -0.66 0.32
C LEU A 183 -12.30 -0.11 0.30
N PHE A 184 -12.93 0.06 1.46
CA PHE A 184 -14.29 0.59 1.60
C PHE A 184 -14.34 2.10 1.91
N THR A 185 -13.31 2.87 1.55
CA THR A 185 -13.25 4.31 1.88
C THR A 185 -14.41 5.11 1.28
N ASP A 186 -14.91 4.71 0.12
CA ASP A 186 -15.98 5.40 -0.60
C ASP A 186 -17.39 4.84 -0.29
N LEU A 187 -17.52 3.97 0.74
CA LEU A 187 -18.78 3.37 1.20
C LEU A 187 -19.57 4.36 2.07
#